data_ab5e35653fca31e7fe8c0404806dc46f
#
_entry.id   ab5e35653fca31e7fe8c0404806dc46f
#
_cell.length_a   1.000
_cell.length_b   1.000
_cell.length_c   1.000
_cell.angle_alpha   90.00
_cell.angle_beta   90.00
_cell.angle_gamma   90.00
#
_symmetry.space_group_name_H-M   'P 1'
#
loop_
_entity.id
_entity.type
_entity.pdbx_description
1 polymer ?
#
loop_
_entity_poly.entity_id
_entity_poly.type
_entity_poly.pdbx_seq_one_letter_code
_entity_poly.pdbx_strand_id
1 'polypeptide(L)'
;CGIERIYVDEKIYNNFIDLFASKAYNYKLGNPLEKETNLGPVVKLSAANFIHKQINDAINKGAQKIIDENKFTFPEEHKNYMVPQVLTNVDHNMGFMTEETFGPCVGIMKVKDENEAIKLMNDSPYGLTASVWTKDIEIAEKIGSQVQTGTFFMNRCDYLDPALSWTGVKETGKGCSLSEIAYEKLTAPKSFHLRKEQ
;
A
#
# COMPACT_ATOMS: atom_id res chain seq x y z
N CYS A 1 5.52 -4.23 0.46
CA CYS A 1 4.09 -3.91 0.37
C CYS A 1 3.83 -2.48 0.87
N GLY A 2 4.00 -1.53 -0.02
CA GLY A 2 3.69 -0.12 0.24
C GLY A 2 2.18 0.13 0.26
N ILE A 3 1.78 1.19 0.94
CA ILE A 3 0.39 1.68 0.88
C ILE A 3 0.23 2.45 -0.43
N GLU A 4 -0.65 1.95 -1.30
CA GLU A 4 -0.89 2.53 -2.62
C GLU A 4 -2.06 3.53 -2.63
N ARG A 5 -3.02 3.39 -1.70
CA ARG A 5 -4.24 4.19 -1.64
C ARG A 5 -4.67 4.44 -0.21
N ILE A 6 -5.17 5.64 0.04
CA ILE A 6 -5.71 6.03 1.35
C ILE A 6 -7.12 6.59 1.15
N TYR A 7 -8.07 6.08 1.93
CA TYR A 7 -9.45 6.56 1.98
C TYR A 7 -9.72 7.20 3.34
N VAL A 8 -10.18 8.42 3.35
CA VAL A 8 -10.31 9.22 4.58
C VAL A 8 -11.74 9.74 4.72
N ASP A 9 -12.35 9.53 5.89
CA ASP A 9 -13.66 10.08 6.23
C ASP A 9 -13.68 11.61 5.98
N GLU A 10 -14.72 12.09 5.31
CA GLU A 10 -14.84 13.49 4.89
C GLU A 10 -14.74 14.50 6.06
N LYS A 11 -15.14 14.09 7.27
CA LYS A 11 -15.12 14.97 8.47
C LYS A 11 -13.70 15.31 8.92
N ILE A 12 -12.73 14.45 8.63
CA ILE A 12 -11.34 14.64 9.04
C ILE A 12 -10.39 14.83 7.86
N TYR A 13 -10.89 14.78 6.62
CA TYR A 13 -10.11 14.76 5.40
C TYR A 13 -9.08 15.88 5.30
N ASN A 14 -9.50 17.13 5.48
CA ASN A 14 -8.59 18.26 5.34
C ASN A 14 -7.47 18.23 6.40
N ASN A 15 -7.84 17.99 7.66
CA ASN A 15 -6.87 17.89 8.75
C ASN A 15 -5.90 16.71 8.54
N PHE A 16 -6.39 15.59 8.00
CA PHE A 16 -5.55 14.44 7.67
C PHE A 16 -4.52 14.79 6.59
N ILE A 17 -4.93 15.47 5.51
CA ILE A 17 -4.02 15.89 4.43
C ILE A 17 -2.92 16.82 4.97
N ASP A 18 -3.27 17.81 5.77
CA ASP A 18 -2.31 18.77 6.34
C ASP A 18 -1.27 18.07 7.22
N LEU A 19 -1.72 17.15 8.08
CA LEU A 19 -0.84 16.37 8.94
C LEU A 19 0.02 15.38 8.13
N PHE A 20 -0.55 14.74 7.11
CA PHE A 20 0.17 13.81 6.26
C PHE A 20 1.27 14.52 5.46
N ALA A 21 0.94 15.66 4.84
CA ALA A 21 1.91 16.49 4.12
C ALA A 21 3.03 16.97 5.04
N SER A 22 2.68 17.44 6.24
CA SER A 22 3.67 17.85 7.26
C SER A 22 4.64 16.72 7.60
N LYS A 23 4.16 15.48 7.70
CA LYS A 23 5.02 14.31 7.95
C LYS A 23 5.86 13.94 6.71
N ALA A 24 5.32 14.08 5.51
CA ALA A 24 6.04 13.81 4.28
C ALA A 24 7.25 14.76 4.09
N TYR A 25 7.16 15.99 4.55
CA TYR A 25 8.28 16.94 4.55
C TYR A 25 9.45 16.56 5.48
N ASN A 26 9.28 15.58 6.35
CA ASN A 26 10.37 15.09 7.22
C ASN A 26 11.28 14.07 6.52
N TYR A 27 10.95 13.64 5.30
CA TYR A 27 11.84 12.78 4.55
C TYR A 27 13.10 13.53 4.10
N LYS A 28 14.24 12.88 4.26
CA LYS A 28 15.55 13.36 3.84
C LYS A 28 16.08 12.43 2.76
N LEU A 29 16.10 12.95 1.54
CA LEU A 29 16.64 12.23 0.38
C LEU A 29 18.16 12.29 0.41
N GLY A 30 18.83 11.18 0.11
CA GLY A 30 20.28 11.14 0.11
C GLY A 30 20.83 9.73 -0.11
N ASN A 31 22.14 9.62 0.08
CA ASN A 31 22.83 8.33 -0.01
C ASN A 31 22.32 7.40 1.12
N PRO A 32 21.79 6.18 0.81
CA PRO A 32 21.29 5.25 1.82
C PRO A 32 22.34 4.75 2.83
N LEU A 33 23.61 4.95 2.58
CA LEU A 33 24.69 4.63 3.50
C LEU A 33 24.91 5.70 4.59
N GLU A 34 24.29 6.85 4.46
CA GLU A 34 24.36 7.94 5.43
C GLU A 34 23.24 7.83 6.45
N LYS A 35 23.56 8.00 7.74
CA LYS A 35 22.58 7.85 8.83
C LYS A 35 21.41 8.82 8.77
N GLU A 36 21.62 10.00 8.21
CA GLU A 36 20.62 11.06 8.12
C GLU A 36 19.62 10.83 6.97
N THR A 37 19.97 9.97 6.01
CA THR A 37 19.08 9.62 4.91
C THR A 37 18.01 8.64 5.38
N ASN A 38 16.75 8.98 5.11
CA ASN A 38 15.62 8.07 5.38
C ASN A 38 14.77 7.79 4.14
N LEU A 39 15.15 8.36 2.98
CA LEU A 39 14.59 8.05 1.68
C LEU A 39 15.70 8.01 0.62
N GLY A 40 15.99 6.82 0.12
CA GLY A 40 16.92 6.59 -0.97
C GLY A 40 16.27 6.73 -2.36
N PRO A 41 17.01 6.44 -3.43
CA PRO A 41 16.47 6.45 -4.79
C PRO A 41 15.55 5.26 -5.04
N VAL A 42 14.64 5.38 -6.01
CA VAL A 42 13.93 4.23 -6.54
C VAL A 42 14.89 3.31 -7.31
N VAL A 43 14.49 2.04 -7.47
CA VAL A 43 15.38 0.97 -7.93
C VAL A 43 16.10 1.25 -9.25
N LYS A 44 15.49 2.00 -10.17
CA LYS A 44 16.05 2.33 -11.48
C LYS A 44 15.35 3.53 -12.12
N LEU A 45 16.01 4.17 -13.08
CA LEU A 45 15.47 5.34 -13.78
C LEU A 45 14.14 5.06 -14.50
N SER A 46 13.99 3.87 -15.09
CA SER A 46 12.71 3.52 -15.76
C SER A 46 11.53 3.42 -14.79
N ALA A 47 11.77 3.05 -13.53
CA ALA A 47 10.75 3.07 -12.48
C ALA A 47 10.39 4.52 -12.11
N ALA A 48 11.37 5.40 -11.93
CA ALA A 48 11.11 6.82 -11.71
C ALA A 48 10.29 7.44 -12.83
N ASN A 49 10.67 7.18 -14.09
CA ASN A 49 9.94 7.68 -15.26
C ASN A 49 8.50 7.17 -15.32
N PHE A 50 8.28 5.90 -14.98
CA PHE A 50 6.94 5.30 -14.91
C PHE A 50 6.08 6.01 -13.85
N ILE A 51 6.61 6.20 -12.64
CA ILE A 51 5.91 6.86 -11.54
C ILE A 51 5.60 8.32 -11.89
N HIS A 52 6.56 9.05 -12.47
CA HIS A 52 6.33 10.42 -12.96
C HIS A 52 5.21 10.47 -13.99
N LYS A 53 5.17 9.48 -14.91
CA LYS A 53 4.09 9.38 -15.89
C LYS A 53 2.74 9.18 -15.22
N GLN A 54 2.62 8.25 -14.26
CA GLN A 54 1.37 8.04 -13.52
C GLN A 54 0.91 9.31 -12.79
N ILE A 55 1.82 10.03 -12.13
CA ILE A 55 1.53 11.30 -11.45
C ILE A 55 1.03 12.34 -12.46
N ASN A 56 1.73 12.52 -13.59
CA ASN A 56 1.34 13.50 -14.61
C ASN A 56 0.01 13.14 -15.26
N ASP A 57 -0.24 11.86 -15.56
CA ASP A 57 -1.51 11.40 -16.11
C ASP A 57 -2.67 11.68 -15.14
N ALA A 58 -2.45 11.50 -13.83
CA ALA A 58 -3.44 11.83 -12.80
C ALA A 58 -3.68 13.36 -12.72
N ILE A 59 -2.64 14.17 -12.77
CA ILE A 59 -2.76 15.63 -12.78
C ILE A 59 -3.54 16.11 -14.02
N ASN A 60 -3.28 15.55 -15.18
CA ASN A 60 -4.01 15.86 -16.41
C ASN A 60 -5.50 15.51 -16.32
N LYS A 61 -5.86 14.58 -15.43
CA LYS A 61 -7.24 14.21 -15.11
C LYS A 61 -7.83 14.99 -13.93
N GLY A 62 -7.10 15.96 -13.37
CA GLY A 62 -7.58 16.85 -12.33
C GLY A 62 -7.07 16.60 -10.92
N ALA A 63 -6.16 15.62 -10.73
CA ALA A 63 -5.50 15.44 -9.44
C ALA A 63 -4.63 16.65 -9.08
N GLN A 64 -4.45 16.86 -7.78
CA GLN A 64 -3.66 17.98 -7.24
C GLN A 64 -2.49 17.46 -6.43
N LYS A 65 -1.28 17.96 -6.72
CA LYS A 65 -0.08 17.73 -5.93
C LYS A 65 -0.12 18.59 -4.66
N ILE A 66 0.19 17.99 -3.52
CA ILE A 66 0.20 18.69 -2.22
C ILE A 66 1.63 19.01 -1.77
N ILE A 67 2.60 18.21 -2.16
CA ILE A 67 4.00 18.38 -1.73
C ILE A 67 4.73 19.31 -2.69
N ASP A 68 5.32 20.37 -2.14
CA ASP A 68 6.21 21.27 -2.85
C ASP A 68 7.62 20.65 -2.97
N GLU A 69 7.98 20.23 -4.14
CA GLU A 69 9.26 19.56 -4.43
C GLU A 69 10.47 20.45 -4.17
N ASN A 70 10.33 21.78 -4.26
CA ASN A 70 11.42 22.74 -4.02
C ASN A 70 11.90 22.77 -2.56
N LYS A 71 11.16 22.17 -1.65
CA LYS A 71 11.54 22.03 -0.23
C LYS A 71 12.48 20.86 0.02
N PHE A 72 12.80 20.06 -0.98
CA PHE A 72 13.69 18.92 -0.86
C PHE A 72 14.99 19.17 -1.61
N THR A 73 16.09 18.68 -1.03
CA THR A 73 17.39 18.61 -1.67
C THR A 73 17.80 17.16 -1.81
N PHE A 74 18.37 16.81 -2.95
CA PHE A 74 18.86 15.46 -3.24
C PHE A 74 19.97 15.52 -4.31
N PRO A 75 20.77 14.44 -4.47
CA PRO A 75 21.83 14.39 -5.49
C PRO A 75 21.24 14.46 -6.90
N GLU A 76 21.42 15.58 -7.61
CA GLU A 76 20.86 15.83 -8.95
C GLU A 76 21.47 14.94 -10.04
N GLU A 77 22.70 14.44 -9.83
CA GLU A 77 23.36 13.52 -10.76
C GLU A 77 22.63 12.17 -10.89
N HIS A 78 21.81 11.81 -9.91
CA HIS A 78 21.05 10.55 -9.88
C HIS A 78 19.57 10.79 -10.17
N LYS A 79 19.19 10.64 -11.43
CA LYS A 79 17.82 10.91 -11.94
C LYS A 79 16.73 9.96 -11.44
N ASN A 80 17.06 9.00 -10.60
CA ASN A 80 16.11 8.08 -9.97
C ASN A 80 15.78 8.42 -8.51
N TYR A 81 16.21 9.57 -8.00
CA TYR A 81 15.62 10.14 -6.79
C TYR A 81 14.25 10.72 -7.08
N MET A 82 13.33 10.49 -6.17
CA MET A 82 11.98 11.02 -6.27
C MET A 82 11.56 11.65 -4.95
N VAL A 83 11.12 12.89 -5.01
CA VAL A 83 10.50 13.58 -3.88
C VAL A 83 9.17 12.88 -3.54
N PRO A 84 8.87 12.61 -2.26
CA PRO A 84 7.58 12.09 -1.86
C PRO A 84 6.44 12.94 -2.42
N GLN A 85 5.41 12.30 -2.96
CA GLN A 85 4.29 13.03 -3.52
C GLN A 85 2.96 12.52 -2.98
N VAL A 86 2.09 13.46 -2.64
CA VAL A 86 0.73 13.20 -2.20
C VAL A 86 -0.23 13.81 -3.22
N LEU A 87 -1.11 12.99 -3.76
CA LEU A 87 -2.15 13.44 -4.68
C LEU A 87 -3.51 13.44 -4.01
N THR A 88 -4.22 14.54 -4.17
CA THR A 88 -5.63 14.70 -3.78
C THR A 88 -6.50 14.92 -5.01
N ASN A 89 -7.80 14.99 -4.83
CA ASN A 89 -8.76 15.06 -5.93
C ASN A 89 -8.56 13.92 -6.94
N VAL A 90 -8.27 12.72 -6.42
CA VAL A 90 -8.07 11.50 -7.20
C VAL A 90 -9.32 10.64 -7.20
N ASP A 91 -9.49 9.84 -8.25
CA ASP A 91 -10.55 8.84 -8.37
C ASP A 91 -10.05 7.57 -9.10
N HIS A 92 -10.86 6.53 -9.13
CA HIS A 92 -10.51 5.24 -9.73
C HIS A 92 -10.51 5.23 -11.28
N ASN A 93 -10.82 6.35 -11.94
CA ASN A 93 -10.60 6.52 -13.39
C ASN A 93 -9.13 6.89 -13.69
N MET A 94 -8.34 7.16 -12.65
CA MET A 94 -6.92 7.48 -12.76
C MET A 94 -6.10 6.20 -12.54
N GLY A 95 -5.22 5.86 -13.48
CA GLY A 95 -4.31 4.70 -13.36
C GLY A 95 -3.47 4.74 -12.06
N PHE A 96 -3.14 5.94 -11.59
CA PHE A 96 -2.49 6.15 -10.29
C PHE A 96 -3.24 5.54 -9.10
N MET A 97 -4.56 5.36 -9.20
CA MET A 97 -5.40 4.76 -8.14
C MET A 97 -5.72 3.29 -8.37
N THR A 98 -5.37 2.70 -9.52
CA THR A 98 -5.75 1.34 -9.89
C THR A 98 -4.58 0.46 -10.28
N GLU A 99 -3.45 1.03 -10.68
CA GLU A 99 -2.21 0.32 -10.99
C GLU A 99 -1.23 0.42 -9.83
N GLU A 100 -0.37 -0.57 -9.66
CA GLU A 100 0.70 -0.51 -8.66
C GLU A 100 1.73 0.53 -9.05
N THR A 101 2.06 1.43 -8.14
CA THR A 101 3.03 2.52 -8.37
C THR A 101 4.43 2.16 -7.89
N PHE A 102 4.54 1.53 -6.73
CA PHE A 102 5.80 1.09 -6.11
C PHE A 102 6.82 2.22 -5.93
N GLY A 103 6.36 3.37 -5.47
CA GLY A 103 7.18 4.57 -5.30
C GLY A 103 6.74 5.43 -4.13
N PRO A 104 7.48 6.49 -3.83
CA PRO A 104 7.20 7.38 -2.70
C PRO A 104 6.03 8.34 -3.02
N CYS A 105 4.91 7.80 -3.44
CA CYS A 105 3.74 8.61 -3.74
C CYS A 105 2.46 7.85 -3.41
N VAL A 106 1.41 8.59 -3.06
CA VAL A 106 0.13 8.03 -2.65
C VAL A 106 -1.03 8.94 -3.02
N GLY A 107 -2.15 8.34 -3.40
CA GLY A 107 -3.42 9.03 -3.60
C GLY A 107 -4.27 9.00 -2.32
N ILE A 108 -4.82 10.15 -1.94
CA ILE A 108 -5.72 10.28 -0.80
C ILE A 108 -7.11 10.68 -1.29
N MET A 109 -8.06 9.81 -1.09
CA MET A 109 -9.44 9.97 -1.54
C MET A 109 -10.38 10.16 -0.34
N LYS A 110 -11.29 11.13 -0.47
CA LYS A 110 -12.33 11.39 0.54
C LYS A 110 -13.47 10.39 0.38
N VAL A 111 -13.97 9.88 1.50
CA VAL A 111 -15.17 9.02 1.55
C VAL A 111 -16.16 9.54 2.58
N LYS A 112 -17.44 9.30 2.34
CA LYS A 112 -18.53 9.75 3.22
C LYS A 112 -18.79 8.82 4.41
N ASP A 113 -18.53 7.52 4.22
CA ASP A 113 -18.77 6.47 5.21
C ASP A 113 -17.93 5.21 4.93
N GLU A 114 -17.99 4.26 5.86
CA GLU A 114 -17.28 2.98 5.75
C GLU A 114 -17.76 2.12 4.58
N ASN A 115 -19.02 2.23 4.15
CA ASN A 115 -19.53 1.42 3.04
C ASN A 115 -18.95 1.88 1.70
N GLU A 116 -18.79 3.20 1.52
CA GLU A 116 -18.10 3.75 0.37
C GLU A 116 -16.61 3.36 0.39
N ALA A 117 -15.96 3.41 1.57
CA ALA A 117 -14.58 2.97 1.72
C ALA A 117 -14.41 1.50 1.31
N ILE A 118 -15.26 0.60 1.83
CA ILE A 118 -15.25 -0.84 1.49
C ILE A 118 -15.42 -1.04 -0.03
N LYS A 119 -16.37 -0.33 -0.64
CA LYS A 119 -16.60 -0.42 -2.09
C LYS A 119 -15.36 -0.03 -2.87
N LEU A 120 -14.73 1.09 -2.55
CA LEU A 120 -13.53 1.59 -3.21
C LEU A 120 -12.30 0.72 -2.94
N MET A 121 -12.13 0.22 -1.72
CA MET A 121 -11.05 -0.73 -1.38
C MET A 121 -11.16 -2.02 -2.19
N ASN A 122 -12.37 -2.49 -2.45
CA ASN A 122 -12.64 -3.67 -3.27
C ASN A 122 -12.57 -3.43 -4.78
N ASP A 123 -12.67 -2.19 -5.21
CA ASP A 123 -12.55 -1.80 -6.62
C ASP A 123 -11.07 -1.73 -7.04
N SER A 124 -10.43 -2.88 -7.04
CA SER A 124 -9.03 -3.09 -7.41
C SER A 124 -8.81 -4.52 -7.88
N PRO A 125 -7.94 -4.76 -8.85
CA PRO A 125 -7.50 -6.10 -9.21
C PRO A 125 -6.61 -6.75 -8.14
N TYR A 126 -6.13 -5.98 -7.17
CA TYR A 126 -5.21 -6.45 -6.12
C TYR A 126 -5.91 -6.59 -4.76
N GLY A 127 -5.30 -7.39 -3.88
CA GLY A 127 -5.77 -7.59 -2.53
C GLY A 127 -4.72 -8.31 -1.66
N LEU A 128 -3.58 -7.64 -1.40
CA LEU A 128 -2.56 -8.18 -0.50
C LEU A 128 -2.86 -7.81 0.94
N THR A 129 -2.87 -6.52 1.24
CA THR A 129 -3.12 -6.00 2.58
C THR A 129 -4.13 -4.86 2.58
N ALA A 130 -4.84 -4.72 3.69
CA ALA A 130 -5.63 -3.55 4.01
C ALA A 130 -5.49 -3.19 5.49
N SER A 131 -5.73 -1.94 5.81
CA SER A 131 -5.65 -1.44 7.19
C SER A 131 -6.78 -0.44 7.45
N VAL A 132 -7.37 -0.51 8.64
CA VAL A 132 -8.31 0.49 9.16
C VAL A 132 -7.76 1.14 10.42
N TRP A 133 -7.97 2.42 10.55
CA TRP A 133 -7.59 3.22 11.71
C TRP A 133 -8.85 3.71 12.42
N THR A 134 -9.20 3.06 13.51
CA THR A 134 -10.39 3.35 14.32
C THR A 134 -10.17 2.93 15.77
N LYS A 135 -10.98 3.48 16.68
CA LYS A 135 -11.04 3.03 18.08
C LYS A 135 -12.10 1.95 18.31
N ASP A 136 -12.96 1.74 17.32
CA ASP A 136 -14.10 0.84 17.38
C ASP A 136 -13.74 -0.49 16.72
N ILE A 137 -13.70 -1.56 17.52
CA ILE A 137 -13.35 -2.88 17.05
C ILE A 137 -14.47 -3.51 16.20
N GLU A 138 -15.73 -3.19 16.48
CA GLU A 138 -16.87 -3.73 15.73
C GLU A 138 -16.87 -3.16 14.30
N ILE A 139 -16.54 -1.87 14.17
CA ILE A 139 -16.35 -1.24 12.85
C ILE A 139 -15.15 -1.87 12.13
N ALA A 140 -14.04 -2.13 12.83
CA ALA A 140 -12.89 -2.78 12.22
C ALA A 140 -13.22 -4.19 11.71
N GLU A 141 -13.91 -5.00 12.50
CA GLU A 141 -14.36 -6.34 12.10
C GLU A 141 -15.36 -6.29 10.94
N LYS A 142 -16.30 -5.34 10.98
CA LYS A 142 -17.26 -5.11 9.88
C LYS A 142 -16.56 -4.80 8.56
N ILE A 143 -15.58 -3.90 8.59
CA ILE A 143 -14.78 -3.53 7.40
C ILE A 143 -13.95 -4.74 6.96
N GLY A 144 -13.19 -5.34 7.88
CA GLY A 144 -12.29 -6.45 7.59
C GLY A 144 -12.96 -7.67 6.98
N SER A 145 -14.19 -7.98 7.42
CA SER A 145 -14.98 -9.09 6.87
C SER A 145 -15.47 -8.87 5.43
N GLN A 146 -15.49 -7.63 4.95
CA GLN A 146 -16.02 -7.28 3.63
C GLN A 146 -14.92 -6.87 2.64
N VAL A 147 -13.74 -6.46 3.13
CA VAL A 147 -12.62 -6.06 2.25
C VAL A 147 -11.90 -7.31 1.75
N GLN A 148 -11.72 -7.37 0.43
CA GLN A 148 -11.10 -8.50 -0.26
C GLN A 148 -9.58 -8.38 -0.26
N THR A 149 -8.95 -8.75 0.85
CA THR A 149 -7.50 -8.80 1.01
C THR A 149 -7.07 -10.08 1.71
N GLY A 150 -5.80 -10.44 1.56
CA GLY A 150 -5.23 -11.59 2.25
C GLY A 150 -4.96 -11.32 3.73
N THR A 151 -4.53 -10.10 4.05
CA THR A 151 -4.30 -9.67 5.44
C THR A 151 -4.98 -8.34 5.70
N PHE A 152 -5.63 -8.25 6.86
CA PHE A 152 -6.31 -7.04 7.31
C PHE A 152 -5.79 -6.64 8.69
N PHE A 153 -5.51 -5.34 8.86
CA PHE A 153 -4.97 -4.77 10.08
C PHE A 153 -5.91 -3.74 10.71
N MET A 154 -5.85 -3.62 12.01
CA MET A 154 -6.43 -2.50 12.75
C MET A 154 -5.32 -1.70 13.44
N ASN A 155 -5.29 -0.37 13.22
CA ASN A 155 -4.36 0.59 13.84
C ASN A 155 -2.87 0.25 13.65
N ARG A 156 -2.57 -0.43 12.59
CA ARG A 156 -1.22 -0.73 12.12
C ARG A 156 -1.27 -1.08 10.63
N CYS A 157 -0.15 -1.16 10.02
CA CYS A 157 0.02 -1.67 8.66
C CYS A 157 1.36 -2.40 8.58
N ASP A 158 1.52 -3.19 7.52
CA ASP A 158 2.80 -3.74 7.10
C ASP A 158 3.55 -4.52 8.21
N TYR A 159 2.86 -5.48 8.84
CA TYR A 159 3.46 -6.34 9.85
C TYR A 159 3.23 -7.81 9.52
N LEU A 160 4.31 -8.57 9.49
CA LEU A 160 4.26 -10.02 9.28
C LEU A 160 4.24 -10.72 10.65
N ASP A 161 3.14 -11.40 10.95
CA ASP A 161 3.03 -12.26 12.13
C ASP A 161 3.24 -13.71 11.70
N PRO A 162 4.27 -14.41 12.21
CA PRO A 162 4.55 -15.81 11.86
C PRO A 162 3.40 -16.77 12.19
N ALA A 163 2.52 -16.43 13.13
CA ALA A 163 1.37 -17.24 13.49
C ALA A 163 0.17 -17.05 12.56
N LEU A 164 0.17 -16.00 11.74
CA LEU A 164 -0.93 -15.68 10.82
C LEU A 164 -0.53 -15.93 9.37
N SER A 165 -1.48 -16.38 8.58
CA SER A 165 -1.28 -16.61 7.15
C SER A 165 -0.94 -15.32 6.41
N TRP A 166 0.12 -15.36 5.61
CA TRP A 166 0.43 -14.32 4.65
C TRP A 166 0.02 -14.79 3.26
N THR A 167 -0.98 -14.15 2.70
CA THR A 167 -1.56 -14.52 1.41
C THR A 167 -2.13 -13.28 0.71
N GLY A 168 -2.35 -13.38 -0.59
CA GLY A 168 -3.06 -12.39 -1.38
C GLY A 168 -4.29 -12.98 -2.05
N VAL A 169 -5.16 -12.13 -2.53
CA VAL A 169 -6.32 -12.49 -3.33
C VAL A 169 -6.30 -11.76 -4.67
N LYS A 170 -7.21 -12.12 -5.58
CA LYS A 170 -7.32 -11.55 -6.92
C LYS A 170 -6.00 -11.72 -7.70
N GLU A 171 -5.53 -10.68 -8.41
CA GLU A 171 -4.30 -10.71 -9.20
C GLU A 171 -3.02 -10.56 -8.38
N THR A 172 -3.11 -10.34 -7.07
CA THR A 172 -1.95 -10.28 -6.17
C THR A 172 -1.14 -11.57 -6.18
N GLY A 173 -1.78 -12.69 -6.50
CA GLY A 173 -1.12 -13.99 -6.63
C GLY A 173 -1.80 -15.07 -5.81
N LYS A 174 -1.19 -16.25 -5.83
CA LYS A 174 -1.72 -17.46 -5.18
C LYS A 174 -0.72 -18.02 -4.19
N GLY A 175 -1.23 -18.78 -3.25
CA GLY A 175 -0.44 -19.44 -2.23
C GLY A 175 -0.55 -18.77 -0.88
N CYS A 176 0.06 -19.40 0.10
CA CYS A 176 0.05 -18.95 1.48
C CYS A 176 1.40 -19.28 2.10
N SER A 177 1.97 -18.33 2.79
CA SER A 177 3.14 -18.51 3.64
C SER A 177 2.79 -18.12 5.08
N LEU A 178 3.65 -18.46 6.00
CA LEU A 178 3.44 -18.29 7.45
C LEU A 178 2.26 -19.12 7.98
N SER A 179 2.06 -19.14 9.29
CA SER A 179 1.13 -20.01 10.02
C SER A 179 1.37 -21.50 9.79
N GLU A 180 0.56 -22.33 10.42
CA GLU A 180 0.59 -23.79 10.22
C GLU A 180 0.26 -24.21 8.78
N ILE A 181 -0.56 -23.42 8.08
CA ILE A 181 -0.95 -23.71 6.69
C ILE A 181 0.25 -23.74 5.72
N ALA A 182 1.32 -23.00 6.02
CA ALA A 182 2.52 -23.00 5.19
C ALA A 182 3.19 -24.37 5.09
N TYR A 183 3.14 -25.16 6.15
CA TYR A 183 3.72 -26.52 6.15
C TYR A 183 3.08 -27.43 5.11
N GLU A 184 1.77 -27.33 4.91
CA GLU A 184 1.06 -28.08 3.88
C GLU A 184 1.53 -27.72 2.46
N LYS A 185 1.99 -26.49 2.26
CA LYS A 185 2.49 -26.01 0.96
C LYS A 185 3.94 -26.42 0.69
N LEU A 186 4.70 -26.70 1.74
CA LEU A 186 6.12 -27.04 1.67
C LEU A 186 6.38 -28.56 1.80
N THR A 187 5.34 -29.34 2.06
CA THR A 187 5.44 -30.80 2.25
C THR A 187 4.52 -31.55 1.29
N ALA A 188 4.84 -32.80 1.06
CA ALA A 188 4.00 -33.72 0.30
C ALA A 188 3.54 -34.86 1.20
N PRO A 189 2.24 -35.18 1.25
CA PRO A 189 1.75 -36.33 2.01
C PRO A 189 2.28 -37.63 1.41
N LYS A 190 2.64 -38.57 2.27
CA LYS A 190 3.03 -39.94 1.87
C LYS A 190 2.28 -40.96 2.68
N SER A 191 1.54 -41.83 2.01
CA SER A 191 0.80 -42.91 2.64
C SER A 191 1.64 -44.19 2.70
N PHE A 192 1.54 -44.92 3.84
CA PHE A 192 2.10 -46.26 4.01
C PHE A 192 0.95 -47.19 4.33
N HIS A 193 0.86 -48.28 3.55
CA HIS A 193 -0.06 -49.37 3.83
C HIS A 193 0.75 -50.65 3.99
N LEU A 194 1.13 -50.97 5.22
CA LEU A 194 1.98 -52.10 5.57
C LEU A 194 1.15 -53.20 6.20
N ARG A 195 1.25 -54.43 5.64
CA ARG A 195 0.64 -55.63 6.16
C ARG A 195 1.71 -56.64 6.54
N LYS A 196 1.67 -57.19 7.74
CA LYS A 196 2.60 -58.23 8.21
C LYS A 196 2.17 -59.62 7.80
N GLU A 197 0.86 -59.85 7.58
CA GLU A 197 0.29 -61.12 7.22
C GLU A 197 -0.46 -61.00 5.87
N GLN A 198 -0.41 -62.05 5.09
CA GLN A 198 -1.19 -62.18 3.83
C GLN A 198 -2.57 -62.75 4.09
#